data_9549a40d7c841b404af91bda4e18e326
#
_entry.id   9549a40d7c841b404af91bda4e18e326
#
_cell.length_a   1.000
_cell.length_b   1.000
_cell.length_c   1.000
_cell.angle_alpha   90.00
_cell.angle_beta   90.00
_cell.angle_gamma   90.00
#
_symmetry.space_group_name_H-M   'P 1'
#
loop_
_entity.id
_entity.type
_entity.pdbx_description
1 polymer ?
#
loop_
_entity_poly.entity_id
_entity_poly.type
_entity_poly.pdbx_seq_one_letter_code
_entity_poly.pdbx_strand_id
1 'polypeptide(L)'
;MEKDSNEIVPAEIGSLDLGFRLDSSRAPEGFDLLVYGKGAWIFHMLREMLREPSAKNPDTRFIALLHTLQTKYAYRALSTDNLQREIEAVMTPSMGIESRRSMDWFFADWVHGTGIPRYHIDYSSKRSEKGYVIKGKLLQRGVASSFVAPVPIYSSNGGYLGRVIASGAETPFHFNSTREPGKLLIDPQMTLLCVIDR
;
A
#
# COMPACT_ATOMS: atom_id res chain seq x y z
N MET A 1 33.69 4.86 -1.43
CA MET A 1 32.74 5.77 -0.79
C MET A 1 32.07 5.00 0.32
N GLU A 2 32.61 5.10 1.54
CA GLU A 2 31.98 4.50 2.73
C GLU A 2 30.64 5.21 2.94
N LYS A 3 29.55 4.43 3.03
CA LYS A 3 28.25 4.95 3.43
C LYS A 3 28.39 5.41 4.87
N ASP A 4 28.08 6.68 5.08
CA ASP A 4 27.98 7.25 6.43
C ASP A 4 26.90 6.45 7.19
N SER A 5 27.32 5.72 8.22
CA SER A 5 26.48 4.79 8.98
C SER A 5 25.43 5.49 9.87
N ASN A 6 25.25 6.79 9.70
CA ASN A 6 24.36 7.63 10.50
C ASN A 6 23.17 8.23 9.74
N GLU A 7 22.94 7.85 8.50
CA GLU A 7 21.79 8.35 7.74
C GLU A 7 20.52 7.61 8.19
N ILE A 8 19.73 8.27 9.04
CA ILE A 8 18.44 7.75 9.48
C ILE A 8 17.50 7.73 8.28
N VAL A 9 17.03 6.54 7.93
CA VAL A 9 15.99 6.40 6.91
C VAL A 9 14.68 6.94 7.48
N PRO A 10 14.07 7.98 6.88
CA PRO A 10 12.86 8.61 7.43
C PRO A 10 11.76 7.60 7.80
N ALA A 11 11.61 6.53 7.02
CA ALA A 11 10.63 5.48 7.27
C ALA A 11 10.86 4.68 8.58
N GLU A 12 12.05 4.75 9.17
CA GLU A 12 12.43 4.01 10.39
C GLU A 12 12.37 4.89 11.66
N ILE A 13 12.07 6.18 11.53
CA ILE A 13 12.00 7.12 12.66
C ILE A 13 10.95 6.71 13.67
N GLY A 14 9.79 6.20 13.22
CA GLY A 14 8.70 5.75 14.08
C GLY A 14 7.38 5.57 13.35
N SER A 15 6.34 5.23 14.13
CA SER A 15 4.96 5.17 13.62
C SER A 15 4.31 6.56 13.64
N LEU A 16 3.25 6.73 12.84
CA LEU A 16 2.50 8.00 12.81
C LEU A 16 1.86 8.37 14.15
N ASP A 17 1.57 7.39 15.00
CA ASP A 17 0.99 7.61 16.33
C ASP A 17 1.90 8.40 17.28
N LEU A 18 3.19 8.47 17.00
CA LEU A 18 4.10 9.24 17.82
C LEU A 18 3.85 10.76 17.67
N GLY A 19 3.25 11.21 16.57
CA GLY A 19 2.96 12.62 16.34
C GLY A 19 4.22 13.48 16.53
N PHE A 20 4.12 14.56 17.30
CA PHE A 20 5.27 15.45 17.57
C PHE A 20 6.48 14.77 18.25
N ARG A 21 6.30 13.58 18.83
CA ARG A 21 7.42 12.80 19.39
C ARG A 21 8.34 12.19 18.31
N LEU A 22 7.96 12.29 17.04
CA LEU A 22 8.82 11.95 15.90
C LEU A 22 10.01 12.92 15.76
N ASP A 23 9.83 14.16 16.20
CA ASP A 23 10.94 15.12 16.20
C ASP A 23 11.93 14.76 17.30
N SER A 24 13.17 14.63 16.92
CA SER A 24 14.26 14.30 17.83
C SER A 24 15.54 14.99 17.39
N SER A 25 16.57 14.99 18.26
CA SER A 25 17.88 15.51 17.91
C SER A 25 18.53 14.80 16.71
N ARG A 26 18.10 13.56 16.42
CA ARG A 26 18.56 12.77 15.26
C ARG A 26 17.70 12.97 14.01
N ALA A 27 16.45 13.37 14.18
CA ALA A 27 15.47 13.57 13.12
C ALA A 27 14.62 14.81 13.44
N PRO A 28 15.15 16.03 13.31
CA PRO A 28 14.45 17.26 13.70
C PRO A 28 13.22 17.57 12.82
N GLU A 29 13.09 16.95 11.65
CA GLU A 29 11.94 17.08 10.74
C GLU A 29 11.12 15.79 10.66
N GLY A 30 11.26 14.91 11.67
CA GLY A 30 10.60 13.59 11.67
C GLY A 30 9.08 13.67 11.59
N PHE A 31 8.48 14.64 12.28
CA PHE A 31 7.05 14.91 12.24
C PHE A 31 6.60 15.27 10.81
N ASP A 32 7.24 16.27 10.20
CA ASP A 32 6.83 16.73 8.87
C ASP A 32 7.00 15.65 7.81
N LEU A 33 8.11 14.94 7.82
CA LEU A 33 8.39 13.87 6.87
C LEU A 33 7.38 12.70 6.97
N LEU A 34 7.03 12.29 8.19
CA LEU A 34 6.14 11.15 8.37
C LEU A 34 4.67 11.56 8.37
N VAL A 35 4.28 12.55 9.16
CA VAL A 35 2.85 12.89 9.28
C VAL A 35 2.32 13.49 8.00
N TYR A 36 3.04 14.43 7.38
CA TYR A 36 2.60 14.98 6.09
C TYR A 36 2.99 14.07 4.92
N GLY A 37 4.23 13.59 4.84
CA GLY A 37 4.72 12.78 3.73
C GLY A 37 4.03 11.40 3.67
N LYS A 38 4.24 10.55 4.67
CA LYS A 38 3.61 9.22 4.73
C LYS A 38 2.10 9.31 4.88
N GLY A 39 1.58 10.31 5.64
CA GLY A 39 0.16 10.55 5.79
C GLY A 39 -0.54 10.87 4.47
N ALA A 40 0.07 11.70 3.60
CA ALA A 40 -0.46 11.96 2.27
C ALA A 40 -0.56 10.69 1.42
N TRP A 41 0.46 9.81 1.49
CA TRP A 41 0.44 8.51 0.83
C TRP A 41 -0.64 7.59 1.37
N ILE A 42 -0.88 7.57 2.68
CA ILE A 42 -1.97 6.81 3.29
C ILE A 42 -3.32 7.24 2.72
N PHE A 43 -3.59 8.54 2.64
CA PHE A 43 -4.81 9.05 2.02
C PHE A 43 -4.88 8.76 0.52
N HIS A 44 -3.75 8.81 -0.19
CA HIS A 44 -3.70 8.40 -1.60
C HIS A 44 -4.04 6.91 -1.78
N MET A 45 -3.46 6.02 -0.99
CA MET A 45 -3.78 4.59 -1.01
C MET A 45 -5.26 4.33 -0.71
N LEU A 46 -5.83 5.00 0.30
CA LEU A 46 -7.25 4.90 0.63
C LEU A 46 -8.13 5.38 -0.52
N ARG A 47 -7.75 6.49 -1.18
CA ARG A 47 -8.44 6.99 -2.37
C ARG A 47 -8.46 5.96 -3.48
N GLU A 48 -7.30 5.37 -3.81
CA GLU A 48 -7.20 4.36 -4.88
C GLU A 48 -7.97 3.08 -4.54
N MET A 49 -8.00 2.65 -3.27
CA MET A 49 -8.80 1.51 -2.83
C MET A 49 -10.31 1.76 -2.86
N LEU A 50 -10.76 2.99 -2.62
CA LEU A 50 -12.17 3.40 -2.68
C LEU A 50 -12.62 3.76 -4.09
N ARG A 51 -11.71 3.85 -5.04
CA ARG A 51 -11.98 4.29 -6.41
C ARG A 51 -12.87 3.32 -7.16
N GLU A 52 -13.83 3.86 -7.89
CA GLU A 52 -14.74 3.12 -8.78
C GLU A 52 -14.48 3.51 -10.25
N PRO A 53 -13.53 2.83 -10.95
CA PRO A 53 -13.09 3.25 -12.29
C PRO A 53 -14.23 3.34 -13.34
N SER A 54 -15.31 2.59 -13.16
CA SER A 54 -16.48 2.58 -14.05
C SER A 54 -17.51 3.69 -13.76
N ALA A 55 -17.36 4.40 -12.63
CA ALA A 55 -18.27 5.48 -12.27
C ALA A 55 -17.97 6.76 -13.06
N LYS A 56 -18.98 7.62 -13.27
CA LYS A 56 -18.83 8.94 -13.91
C LYS A 56 -17.78 9.80 -13.19
N ASN A 57 -17.75 9.72 -11.86
CA ASN A 57 -16.67 10.28 -11.02
C ASN A 57 -16.08 9.15 -10.19
N PRO A 58 -14.89 8.65 -10.54
CA PRO A 58 -14.26 7.54 -9.85
C PRO A 58 -13.99 7.78 -8.37
N ASP A 59 -13.83 9.02 -7.94
CA ASP A 59 -13.46 9.41 -6.57
C ASP A 59 -14.66 9.68 -5.67
N THR A 60 -15.89 9.44 -6.11
CA THR A 60 -17.13 9.79 -5.38
C THR A 60 -17.14 9.26 -3.95
N ARG A 61 -16.73 8.00 -3.73
CA ARG A 61 -16.67 7.40 -2.38
C ARG A 61 -15.65 8.09 -1.48
N PHE A 62 -14.48 8.39 -2.02
CA PHE A 62 -13.44 9.07 -1.26
C PHE A 62 -13.84 10.49 -0.89
N ILE A 63 -14.44 11.23 -1.82
CA ILE A 63 -14.96 12.58 -1.57
C ILE A 63 -16.08 12.54 -0.50
N ALA A 64 -16.98 11.57 -0.57
CA ALA A 64 -18.03 11.38 0.43
C ALA A 64 -17.45 11.06 1.82
N LEU A 65 -16.41 10.24 1.91
CA LEU A 65 -15.67 9.98 3.15
C LEU A 65 -15.11 11.29 3.73
N LEU A 66 -14.39 12.08 2.94
CA LEU A 66 -13.83 13.36 3.38
C LEU A 66 -14.92 14.32 3.90
N HIS A 67 -16.06 14.38 3.21
CA HIS A 67 -17.22 15.18 3.62
C HIS A 67 -17.78 14.69 4.97
N THR A 68 -17.88 13.37 5.15
CA THR A 68 -18.34 12.78 6.41
C THR A 68 -17.38 13.13 7.55
N LEU A 69 -16.06 12.98 7.33
CA LEU A 69 -15.06 13.36 8.33
C LEU A 69 -15.15 14.84 8.71
N GLN A 70 -15.23 15.71 7.72
CA GLN A 70 -15.35 17.16 7.95
C GLN A 70 -16.61 17.51 8.74
N THR A 71 -17.75 16.93 8.39
CA THR A 71 -19.03 17.26 9.02
C THR A 71 -19.15 16.66 10.41
N LYS A 72 -18.81 15.38 10.56
CA LYS A 72 -19.02 14.64 11.81
C LYS A 72 -18.04 15.04 12.91
N TYR A 73 -16.82 15.43 12.51
CA TYR A 73 -15.74 15.78 13.43
C TYR A 73 -15.41 17.28 13.42
N ALA A 74 -16.27 18.12 12.83
CA ALA A 74 -16.13 19.58 12.92
C ALA A 74 -15.99 20.01 14.39
N TYR A 75 -14.93 20.74 14.71
CA TYR A 75 -14.61 21.21 16.08
C TYR A 75 -14.43 20.10 17.12
N ARG A 76 -14.14 18.87 16.70
CA ARG A 76 -13.90 17.71 17.57
C ARG A 76 -12.59 17.02 17.18
N ALA A 77 -11.98 16.31 18.13
CA ALA A 77 -10.84 15.46 17.82
C ALA A 77 -11.27 14.26 16.96
N LEU A 78 -10.54 14.01 15.88
CA LEU A 78 -10.64 12.80 15.09
C LEU A 78 -9.50 11.87 15.52
N SER A 79 -9.82 10.75 16.18
CA SER A 79 -8.83 9.73 16.51
C SER A 79 -8.59 8.79 15.32
N THR A 80 -7.48 8.05 15.35
CA THR A 80 -7.17 7.00 14.38
C THR A 80 -8.27 5.94 14.31
N ASP A 81 -8.80 5.50 15.46
CA ASP A 81 -9.91 4.54 15.52
C ASP A 81 -11.20 5.09 14.91
N ASN A 82 -11.45 6.39 15.07
CA ASN A 82 -12.59 7.03 14.43
C ASN A 82 -12.42 7.04 12.92
N LEU A 83 -11.23 7.39 12.42
CA LEU A 83 -10.92 7.37 11.00
C LEU A 83 -11.09 5.97 10.42
N GLN A 84 -10.56 4.94 11.08
CA GLN A 84 -10.71 3.56 10.66
C GLN A 84 -12.18 3.15 10.53
N ARG A 85 -13.01 3.43 11.54
CA ARG A 85 -14.45 3.14 11.52
C ARG A 85 -15.19 3.83 10.38
N GLU A 86 -14.87 5.08 10.08
CA GLU A 86 -15.50 5.79 8.95
C GLU A 86 -15.08 5.19 7.60
N ILE A 87 -13.83 4.75 7.47
CA ILE A 87 -13.35 4.05 6.27
C ILE A 87 -14.05 2.70 6.13
N GLU A 88 -14.14 1.91 7.19
CA GLU A 88 -14.80 0.60 7.19
C GLU A 88 -16.29 0.68 6.85
N ALA A 89 -16.95 1.77 7.22
CA ALA A 89 -18.35 2.02 6.87
C ALA A 89 -18.56 2.14 5.34
N VAL A 90 -17.57 2.65 4.61
CA VAL A 90 -17.63 2.88 3.15
C VAL A 90 -16.75 1.94 2.33
N MET A 91 -16.01 1.02 2.98
CA MET A 91 -15.06 0.13 2.31
C MET A 91 -15.73 -0.78 1.28
N THR A 92 -15.01 -1.04 0.21
CA THR A 92 -15.40 -2.03 -0.81
C THR A 92 -14.97 -3.44 -0.40
N PRO A 93 -15.59 -4.51 -0.93
CA PRO A 93 -15.14 -5.88 -0.64
C PRO A 93 -13.67 -6.14 -1.01
N SER A 94 -13.15 -5.42 -2.01
CA SER A 94 -11.77 -5.55 -2.46
C SER A 94 -10.74 -4.96 -1.51
N MET A 95 -11.14 -4.15 -0.53
CA MET A 95 -10.24 -3.57 0.50
C MET A 95 -9.94 -4.56 1.62
N GLY A 96 -10.80 -5.55 1.84
CA GLY A 96 -10.56 -6.58 2.85
C GLY A 96 -9.51 -7.60 2.41
N ILE A 97 -8.79 -8.16 3.39
CA ILE A 97 -7.90 -9.31 3.21
C ILE A 97 -8.57 -10.53 3.86
N GLU A 98 -8.38 -11.72 3.29
CA GLU A 98 -8.95 -12.98 3.77
C GLU A 98 -10.49 -12.95 3.96
N SER A 99 -11.21 -12.24 3.09
CA SER A 99 -12.67 -12.06 3.18
C SER A 99 -13.16 -11.35 4.45
N ARG A 100 -12.27 -10.75 5.22
CA ARG A 100 -12.63 -9.95 6.39
C ARG A 100 -12.98 -8.53 5.95
N ARG A 101 -14.10 -8.03 6.45
CA ARG A 101 -14.51 -6.63 6.27
C ARG A 101 -13.90 -5.77 7.39
N SER A 102 -12.58 -5.64 7.36
CA SER A 102 -11.82 -4.85 8.30
C SER A 102 -10.62 -4.21 7.62
N MET A 103 -10.24 -3.02 8.09
CA MET A 103 -9.03 -2.31 7.70
C MET A 103 -7.90 -2.47 8.73
N ASP A 104 -8.03 -3.41 9.68
CA ASP A 104 -7.01 -3.65 10.71
C ASP A 104 -5.62 -3.86 10.11
N TRP A 105 -5.50 -4.66 9.04
CA TRP A 105 -4.26 -4.89 8.33
C TRP A 105 -3.62 -3.59 7.83
N PHE A 106 -4.45 -2.67 7.31
CA PHE A 106 -3.96 -1.40 6.77
C PHE A 106 -3.48 -0.47 7.87
N PHE A 107 -4.26 -0.34 8.94
CA PHE A 107 -3.89 0.53 10.06
C PHE A 107 -2.70 -0.03 10.84
N ALA A 108 -2.67 -1.34 11.13
CA ALA A 108 -1.56 -1.99 11.80
C ALA A 108 -0.22 -1.77 11.06
N ASP A 109 -0.24 -1.90 9.74
CA ASP A 109 0.97 -1.90 8.93
C ASP A 109 1.39 -0.49 8.48
N TRP A 110 0.44 0.37 8.11
CA TRP A 110 0.75 1.68 7.53
C TRP A 110 0.71 2.84 8.53
N VAL A 111 -0.14 2.75 9.56
CA VAL A 111 -0.31 3.83 10.55
C VAL A 111 0.49 3.53 11.81
N HIS A 112 0.32 2.35 12.40
CA HIS A 112 1.00 1.91 13.62
C HIS A 112 2.37 1.31 13.34
N GLY A 113 2.58 0.75 12.14
CA GLY A 113 3.85 0.17 11.72
C GLY A 113 4.86 1.19 11.21
N THR A 114 6.11 0.75 11.14
CA THR A 114 7.26 1.50 10.61
C THR A 114 7.75 0.88 9.31
N GLY A 115 8.59 1.62 8.59
CA GLY A 115 9.18 1.17 7.33
C GLY A 115 8.32 1.51 6.10
N ILE A 116 8.95 1.32 4.95
CA ILE A 116 8.33 1.35 3.62
C ILE A 116 8.73 0.06 2.91
N PRO A 117 7.76 -0.74 2.43
CA PRO A 117 8.08 -2.01 1.79
C PRO A 117 8.89 -1.81 0.52
N ARG A 118 9.87 -2.68 0.34
CA ARG A 118 10.66 -2.81 -0.89
C ARG A 118 10.29 -4.12 -1.56
N TYR A 119 9.89 -4.03 -2.82
CA TYR A 119 9.44 -5.20 -3.58
C TYR A 119 10.39 -5.54 -4.72
N HIS A 120 10.62 -6.82 -4.89
CA HIS A 120 11.25 -7.40 -6.08
C HIS A 120 10.42 -8.59 -6.55
N ILE A 121 10.42 -8.86 -7.86
CA ILE A 121 9.63 -9.94 -8.44
C ILE A 121 10.53 -10.90 -9.23
N ASP A 122 10.54 -12.15 -8.83
CA ASP A 122 11.16 -13.25 -9.57
C ASP A 122 10.07 -14.08 -10.23
N TYR A 123 10.15 -14.30 -11.53
CA TYR A 123 9.10 -15.03 -12.24
C TYR A 123 9.61 -15.78 -13.46
N SER A 124 8.80 -16.72 -13.91
CA SER A 124 8.92 -17.39 -15.21
C SER A 124 7.54 -17.41 -15.88
N SER A 125 7.53 -17.39 -17.20
CA SER A 125 6.32 -17.58 -18.01
C SER A 125 6.49 -18.76 -18.94
N LYS A 126 5.42 -19.56 -19.09
CA LYS A 126 5.39 -20.69 -20.04
C LYS A 126 4.13 -20.64 -20.87
N ARG A 127 4.26 -20.94 -22.15
CA ARG A 127 3.12 -21.09 -23.06
C ARG A 127 2.30 -22.32 -22.65
N SER A 128 0.99 -22.20 -22.66
CA SER A 128 0.01 -23.26 -22.41
C SER A 128 -1.02 -23.30 -23.55
N GLU A 129 -1.91 -24.27 -23.55
CA GLU A 129 -2.97 -24.39 -24.56
C GLU A 129 -3.91 -23.15 -24.58
N LYS A 130 -4.10 -22.50 -23.43
CA LYS A 130 -5.01 -21.33 -23.27
C LYS A 130 -4.31 -19.99 -23.15
N GLY A 131 -3.03 -19.90 -23.55
CA GLY A 131 -2.23 -18.68 -23.43
C GLY A 131 -0.91 -18.91 -22.70
N TYR A 132 -0.68 -18.17 -21.63
CA TYR A 132 0.55 -18.22 -20.83
C TYR A 132 0.24 -18.41 -19.34
N VAL A 133 1.03 -19.23 -18.71
CA VAL A 133 1.06 -19.44 -17.25
C VAL A 133 2.28 -18.71 -16.70
N ILE A 134 2.06 -17.82 -15.77
CA ILE A 134 3.10 -17.03 -15.10
C ILE A 134 3.17 -17.49 -13.65
N LYS A 135 4.34 -17.91 -13.22
CA LYS A 135 4.59 -18.32 -11.82
C LYS A 135 5.81 -17.60 -11.29
N GLY A 136 5.75 -17.20 -10.04
CA GLY A 136 6.87 -16.51 -9.44
C GLY A 136 6.71 -16.29 -7.94
N LYS A 137 7.59 -15.46 -7.40
CA LYS A 137 7.59 -15.02 -6.02
C LYS A 137 7.72 -13.51 -5.99
N LEU A 138 6.94 -12.86 -5.11
CA LEU A 138 7.11 -11.48 -4.72
C LEU A 138 7.95 -11.45 -3.44
N LEU A 139 9.10 -10.80 -3.50
CA LEU A 139 9.99 -10.62 -2.36
C LEU A 139 9.64 -9.30 -1.67
N GLN A 140 9.57 -9.30 -0.34
CA GLN A 140 9.26 -8.14 0.49
C GLN A 140 10.36 -7.91 1.52
N ARG A 141 10.84 -6.68 1.63
CA ARG A 141 11.87 -6.23 2.59
C ARG A 141 11.56 -4.85 3.14
N GLY A 142 12.27 -4.41 4.17
CA GLY A 142 12.18 -3.05 4.73
C GLY A 142 10.98 -2.82 5.65
N VAL A 143 10.25 -3.87 6.00
CA VAL A 143 9.09 -3.86 6.90
C VAL A 143 9.10 -5.09 7.80
N ALA A 144 8.25 -5.09 8.84
CA ALA A 144 8.09 -6.24 9.73
C ALA A 144 7.61 -7.48 8.96
N SER A 145 7.94 -8.68 9.45
CA SER A 145 7.52 -9.95 8.82
C SER A 145 6.00 -10.16 8.82
N SER A 146 5.29 -9.48 9.74
CA SER A 146 3.82 -9.47 9.79
C SER A 146 3.17 -8.50 8.80
N PHE A 147 3.96 -7.64 8.14
CA PHE A 147 3.44 -6.63 7.21
C PHE A 147 2.75 -7.28 6.02
N VAL A 148 1.53 -6.83 5.73
CA VAL A 148 0.70 -7.36 4.64
C VAL A 148 0.27 -6.23 3.71
N ALA A 149 0.38 -6.43 2.39
CA ALA A 149 -0.11 -5.48 1.41
C ALA A 149 -0.61 -6.14 0.13
N PRO A 150 -1.72 -5.67 -0.46
CA PRO A 150 -2.20 -6.10 -1.76
C PRO A 150 -1.41 -5.41 -2.88
N VAL A 151 -0.37 -6.04 -3.38
CA VAL A 151 0.55 -5.49 -4.40
C VAL A 151 0.01 -5.76 -5.80
N PRO A 152 -0.32 -4.74 -6.60
CA PRO A 152 -0.83 -4.92 -7.95
C PRO A 152 0.28 -5.28 -8.93
N ILE A 153 0.03 -6.29 -9.75
CA ILE A 153 0.96 -6.80 -10.76
C ILE A 153 0.37 -6.59 -12.14
N TYR A 154 1.19 -6.06 -13.03
CA TYR A 154 0.86 -5.78 -14.41
C TYR A 154 1.83 -6.52 -15.35
N SER A 155 1.39 -6.70 -16.57
CA SER A 155 2.15 -7.17 -17.70
C SER A 155 2.37 -6.01 -18.66
N SER A 156 3.58 -5.83 -19.20
CA SER A 156 3.87 -4.78 -20.18
C SER A 156 3.05 -4.93 -21.47
N ASN A 157 2.65 -6.15 -21.81
CA ASN A 157 1.91 -6.46 -23.04
C ASN A 157 0.42 -6.74 -22.83
N GLY A 158 -0.01 -6.97 -21.57
CA GLY A 158 -1.37 -7.44 -21.27
C GLY A 158 -2.13 -6.61 -20.24
N GLY A 159 -1.49 -5.59 -19.62
CA GLY A 159 -2.13 -4.76 -18.59
C GLY A 159 -2.21 -5.45 -17.23
N TYR A 160 -3.26 -5.16 -16.46
CA TYR A 160 -3.44 -5.69 -15.11
C TYR A 160 -3.63 -7.21 -15.08
N LEU A 161 -2.80 -7.92 -14.32
CA LEU A 161 -2.87 -9.37 -14.13
C LEU A 161 -3.61 -9.77 -12.85
N GLY A 162 -3.52 -8.97 -11.83
CA GLY A 162 -4.07 -9.24 -10.53
C GLY A 162 -3.26 -8.60 -9.41
N ARG A 163 -3.57 -8.93 -8.16
CA ARG A 163 -2.80 -8.51 -7.00
C ARG A 163 -2.24 -9.71 -6.25
N VAL A 164 -1.05 -9.56 -5.71
CA VAL A 164 -0.43 -10.50 -4.78
C VAL A 164 -0.60 -9.93 -3.38
N ILE A 165 -1.18 -10.70 -2.46
CA ILE A 165 -1.20 -10.31 -1.05
C ILE A 165 0.17 -10.64 -0.48
N ALA A 166 1.07 -9.67 -0.51
CA ALA A 166 2.40 -9.81 0.05
C ALA A 166 2.32 -10.05 1.55
N SER A 167 3.01 -11.08 2.04
CA SER A 167 3.09 -11.43 3.46
C SER A 167 4.40 -12.16 3.73
N GLY A 168 5.09 -11.78 4.80
CA GLY A 168 6.43 -12.30 5.07
C GLY A 168 7.48 -11.85 4.05
N ALA A 169 8.60 -12.54 3.99
CA ALA A 169 9.71 -12.18 3.10
C ALA A 169 9.48 -12.57 1.63
N GLU A 170 8.70 -13.63 1.39
CA GLU A 170 8.42 -14.17 0.07
C GLU A 170 6.96 -14.59 -0.04
N THR A 171 6.29 -14.20 -1.12
CA THR A 171 4.92 -14.63 -1.41
C THR A 171 4.87 -15.25 -2.81
N PRO A 172 4.55 -16.55 -2.95
CA PRO A 172 4.38 -17.17 -4.25
C PRO A 172 3.13 -16.65 -4.94
N PHE A 173 3.17 -16.53 -6.27
CA PHE A 173 2.01 -16.17 -7.06
C PHE A 173 1.89 -16.98 -8.34
N HIS A 174 0.68 -16.98 -8.88
CA HIS A 174 0.34 -17.61 -10.15
C HIS A 174 -0.69 -16.74 -10.88
N PHE A 175 -0.40 -16.42 -12.16
CA PHE A 175 -1.33 -15.73 -13.05
C PHE A 175 -1.48 -16.49 -14.37
N ASN A 176 -2.62 -16.32 -15.02
CA ASN A 176 -2.85 -16.73 -16.39
C ASN A 176 -3.00 -15.49 -17.27
N SER A 177 -2.45 -15.53 -18.46
CA SER A 177 -2.58 -14.47 -19.44
C SER A 177 -2.92 -15.06 -20.80
N THR A 178 -3.82 -14.44 -21.53
CA THR A 178 -4.15 -14.83 -22.93
C THR A 178 -3.08 -14.37 -23.91
N ARG A 179 -2.27 -13.38 -23.53
CA ARG A 179 -1.18 -12.81 -24.34
C ARG A 179 0.15 -13.09 -23.66
N GLU A 180 1.21 -13.06 -24.45
CA GLU A 180 2.56 -13.11 -23.91
C GLU A 180 2.77 -11.95 -22.93
N PRO A 181 3.18 -12.21 -21.67
CA PRO A 181 3.15 -11.18 -20.64
C PRO A 181 4.21 -10.08 -20.85
N GLY A 182 5.31 -10.37 -21.58
CA GLY A 182 6.44 -9.48 -21.61
C GLY A 182 7.05 -9.32 -20.22
N LYS A 183 7.43 -8.09 -19.85
CA LYS A 183 7.97 -7.80 -18.52
C LYS A 183 6.83 -7.64 -17.50
N LEU A 184 6.98 -8.23 -16.32
CA LEU A 184 6.08 -7.93 -15.21
C LEU A 184 6.47 -6.60 -14.53
N LEU A 185 5.46 -5.85 -14.16
CA LEU A 185 5.59 -4.54 -13.52
C LEU A 185 4.85 -4.56 -12.18
N ILE A 186 5.51 -4.13 -11.14
CA ILE A 186 4.92 -3.92 -9.83
C ILE A 186 4.38 -2.49 -9.79
N ASP A 187 3.10 -2.33 -9.51
CA ASP A 187 2.43 -1.06 -9.28
C ASP A 187 2.86 0.12 -10.21
N PRO A 188 2.77 -0.02 -11.52
CA PRO A 188 3.18 1.05 -12.44
C PRO A 188 2.30 2.32 -12.32
N GLN A 189 1.16 2.23 -11.66
CA GLN A 189 0.25 3.35 -11.41
C GLN A 189 0.51 4.08 -10.09
N MET A 190 1.51 3.64 -9.33
CA MET A 190 1.88 4.23 -8.04
C MET A 190 0.69 4.34 -7.07
N THR A 191 -0.07 3.26 -6.94
CA THR A 191 -1.23 3.18 -6.05
C THR A 191 -0.86 2.78 -4.62
N LEU A 192 0.39 2.34 -4.41
CA LEU A 192 0.93 1.85 -3.15
C LEU A 192 2.23 2.58 -2.81
N LEU A 193 2.39 2.97 -1.55
CA LEU A 193 3.67 3.49 -1.05
C LEU A 193 4.69 2.35 -0.97
N CYS A 194 5.59 2.27 -1.91
CA CYS A 194 6.64 1.23 -1.91
C CYS A 194 7.88 1.67 -2.69
N VAL A 195 8.96 0.95 -2.49
CA VAL A 195 10.16 1.01 -3.32
C VAL A 195 10.23 -0.26 -4.17
N ILE A 196 10.53 -0.12 -5.44
CA ILE A 196 10.68 -1.26 -6.35
C ILE A 196 12.16 -1.46 -6.62
N ASP A 197 12.69 -2.60 -6.18
CA ASP A 197 14.07 -3.02 -6.48
C ASP A 197 14.14 -3.56 -7.91
N ARG A 198 15.11 -3.07 -8.67
CA ARG A 198 15.33 -3.45 -10.08
C ARG A 198 16.19 -4.68 -10.19
#